data_5fa35ada51eac887f183a4e8672544ec
#
_entry.id   5fa35ada51eac887f183a4e8672544ec
#
_cell.length_a   1.000
_cell.length_b   1.000
_cell.length_c   1.000
_cell.angle_alpha   90.00
_cell.angle_beta   90.00
_cell.angle_gamma   90.00
#
_symmetry.space_group_name_H-M   'P 1'
#
loop_
_entity.id
_entity.type
_entity.pdbx_description
1 polymer ?
#
loop_
_entity_poly.entity_id
_entity_poly.type
_entity_poly.pdbx_seq_one_letter_code
_entity_poly.pdbx_strand_id
1 'polypeptide(L)'
;MVNQGDIIWLDLDTKVGHELGGRHPVLVVSNKRYNRVSNLAIICPIANKDNSPDHHIKLDKRTKTQGFILTDQARILDIVAYNYEFIERIPQEILFNVTDIISEFFKRENDLGA
;
A
#
# COMPACT_ATOMS: atom_id res chain seq x y z
N MET A 1 -15.54 -3.72 6.16
CA MET A 1 -14.41 -2.79 6.37
C MET A 1 -13.10 -3.50 6.06
N VAL A 2 -12.20 -2.80 5.37
CA VAL A 2 -10.87 -3.37 5.06
C VAL A 2 -10.01 -3.43 6.31
N ASN A 3 -9.11 -4.39 6.34
CA ASN A 3 -8.16 -4.59 7.44
C ASN A 3 -6.73 -4.37 6.97
N GLN A 4 -5.87 -3.94 7.88
CA GLN A 4 -4.44 -3.82 7.62
C GLN A 4 -3.89 -5.16 7.14
N GLY A 5 -3.18 -5.14 6.01
CA GLY A 5 -2.63 -6.34 5.40
C GLY A 5 -3.52 -6.96 4.32
N ASP A 6 -4.72 -6.43 4.11
CA ASP A 6 -5.56 -6.89 3.01
C ASP A 6 -5.02 -6.41 1.67
N ILE A 7 -5.01 -7.30 0.68
CA ILE A 7 -4.84 -6.93 -0.72
C ILE A 7 -6.23 -6.89 -1.34
N ILE A 8 -6.56 -5.78 -1.97
CA ILE A 8 -7.87 -5.55 -2.58
C ILE A 8 -7.68 -5.02 -4.01
N TRP A 9 -8.64 -5.34 -4.88
CA TRP A 9 -8.74 -4.66 -6.17
C TRP A 9 -9.33 -3.28 -5.94
N LEU A 10 -8.74 -2.28 -6.60
CA LEU A 10 -9.19 -0.90 -6.51
C LEU A 10 -8.97 -0.22 -7.85
N ASP A 11 -9.95 0.59 -8.26
CA ASP A 11 -9.79 1.39 -9.47
C ASP A 11 -9.16 2.72 -9.09
N LEU A 12 -7.86 2.81 -9.32
CA LEU A 12 -7.13 4.04 -9.08
C LEU A 12 -7.40 4.98 -10.26
N ASP A 13 -7.79 6.20 -9.94
CA ASP A 13 -8.19 7.18 -10.95
C ASP A 13 -7.07 7.46 -11.97
N THR A 14 -7.22 8.51 -12.73
CA THR A 14 -6.27 8.88 -13.77
C THR A 14 -4.84 8.97 -13.24
N LYS A 15 -3.90 8.39 -13.98
CA LYS A 15 -2.48 8.50 -13.67
C LYS A 15 -2.04 9.96 -13.69
N VAL A 16 -1.32 10.37 -12.65
CA VAL A 16 -0.72 11.71 -12.55
C VAL A 16 0.78 11.55 -12.35
N GLY A 17 1.59 12.03 -13.30
CA GLY A 17 3.03 11.91 -13.20
C GLY A 17 3.49 10.46 -13.12
N HIS A 18 4.19 10.12 -12.04
CA HIS A 18 4.71 8.77 -11.80
C HIS A 18 3.75 7.87 -11.02
N GLU A 19 2.59 8.39 -10.65
CA GLU A 19 1.61 7.61 -9.91
C GLU A 19 0.86 6.64 -10.84
N LEU A 20 0.53 5.47 -10.30
CA LEU A 20 -0.27 4.48 -11.03
C LEU A 20 -1.73 4.89 -11.08
N GLY A 21 -2.34 4.76 -12.27
CA GLY A 21 -3.78 4.85 -12.46
C GLY A 21 -4.35 3.52 -12.91
N GLY A 22 -5.67 3.43 -13.07
CA GLY A 22 -6.37 2.24 -13.51
C GLY A 22 -6.64 1.24 -12.40
N ARG A 23 -7.13 0.03 -12.79
CA ARG A 23 -7.50 -1.00 -11.82
C ARG A 23 -6.29 -1.82 -11.43
N HIS A 24 -5.95 -1.81 -10.15
CA HIS A 24 -4.78 -2.50 -9.62
C HIS A 24 -5.08 -3.18 -8.29
N PRO A 25 -4.36 -4.24 -7.96
CA PRO A 25 -4.32 -4.67 -6.57
C PRO A 25 -3.58 -3.62 -5.75
N VAL A 26 -4.06 -3.38 -4.55
CA VAL A 26 -3.43 -2.46 -3.61
C VAL A 26 -3.35 -3.13 -2.24
N LEU A 27 -2.37 -2.73 -1.45
CA LEU A 27 -2.21 -3.21 -0.08
C LEU A 27 -2.76 -2.16 0.88
N VAL A 28 -3.63 -2.58 1.79
CA VAL A 28 -4.10 -1.71 2.87
C VAL A 28 -3.03 -1.70 3.96
N VAL A 29 -2.46 -0.54 4.24
CA VAL A 29 -1.38 -0.41 5.23
C VAL A 29 -1.83 0.26 6.52
N SER A 30 -2.96 0.96 6.51
CA SER A 30 -3.50 1.59 7.71
C SER A 30 -4.25 0.58 8.57
N ASN A 31 -4.20 0.80 9.89
CA ASN A 31 -4.80 -0.12 10.83
C ASN A 31 -6.32 0.04 10.90
N LYS A 32 -6.96 -0.96 11.49
CA LYS A 32 -8.42 -1.05 11.59
C LYS A 32 -9.03 0.15 12.33
N ARG A 33 -8.35 0.63 13.38
CA ARG A 33 -8.86 1.77 14.14
C ARG A 33 -8.93 3.02 13.28
N TYR A 34 -7.86 3.32 12.55
CA TYR A 34 -7.82 4.46 11.64
C TYR A 34 -8.91 4.33 10.57
N ASN A 35 -9.00 3.16 9.95
CA ASN A 35 -9.95 2.92 8.87
C ASN A 35 -11.40 3.12 9.34
N ARG A 36 -11.69 2.67 10.55
CA ARG A 36 -13.04 2.77 11.11
C ARG A 36 -13.41 4.20 11.50
N VAL A 37 -12.49 4.88 12.17
CA VAL A 37 -12.75 6.24 12.69
C VAL A 37 -12.84 7.25 11.55
N SER A 38 -11.96 7.13 10.57
CA SER A 38 -11.89 8.09 9.46
C SER A 38 -12.83 7.77 8.30
N ASN A 39 -13.27 6.52 8.16
CA ASN A 39 -13.91 5.98 6.95
C ASN A 39 -13.00 6.05 5.73
N LEU A 40 -11.70 6.16 5.95
CA LEU A 40 -10.68 6.18 4.91
C LEU A 40 -9.75 4.99 5.10
N ALA A 41 -8.86 4.76 4.14
CA ALA A 41 -7.78 3.82 4.30
C ALA A 41 -6.54 4.34 3.59
N ILE A 42 -5.37 3.97 4.11
CA ILE A 42 -4.10 4.28 3.48
C ILE A 42 -3.69 3.02 2.71
N ILE A 43 -3.45 3.17 1.41
CA ILE A 43 -3.12 2.04 0.55
C ILE A 43 -1.81 2.29 -0.18
N CYS A 44 -1.14 1.19 -0.55
CA CYS A 44 0.02 1.21 -1.45
C CYS A 44 -0.35 0.43 -2.71
N PRO A 45 -0.19 1.02 -3.91
CA PRO A 45 -0.41 0.27 -5.14
C PRO A 45 0.56 -0.89 -5.28
N ILE A 46 0.14 -1.92 -6.03
CA ILE A 46 0.99 -3.05 -6.39
C ILE A 46 1.12 -3.06 -7.90
N ALA A 47 2.35 -3.06 -8.40
CA ALA A 47 2.63 -2.96 -9.83
C ALA A 47 3.66 -3.99 -10.27
N ASN A 48 3.70 -4.24 -11.58
CA ASN A 48 4.63 -5.22 -12.16
C ASN A 48 6.04 -4.70 -12.33
N LYS A 49 6.23 -3.39 -12.29
CA LYS A 49 7.54 -2.76 -12.49
C LYS A 49 8.04 -2.13 -11.20
N ASP A 50 9.33 -2.27 -10.96
CA ASP A 50 10.00 -1.69 -9.81
C ASP A 50 10.94 -0.58 -10.28
N ASN A 51 10.54 0.67 -10.04
CA ASN A 51 11.33 1.84 -10.41
C ASN A 51 12.14 2.40 -9.23
N SER A 52 12.03 1.79 -8.06
CA SER A 52 12.69 2.27 -6.85
C SER A 52 12.96 1.10 -5.90
N PRO A 53 13.94 0.23 -6.25
CA PRO A 53 14.15 -1.03 -5.53
C PRO A 53 14.51 -0.86 -4.05
N ASP A 54 15.02 0.30 -3.64
CA ASP A 54 15.37 0.53 -2.24
C ASP A 54 14.14 0.65 -1.33
N HIS A 55 12.99 0.95 -1.90
CA HIS A 55 11.77 1.19 -1.15
C HIS A 55 10.67 0.19 -1.45
N HIS A 56 10.64 -0.34 -2.67
CA HIS A 56 9.57 -1.24 -3.09
C HIS A 56 9.83 -2.66 -2.61
N ILE A 57 8.76 -3.35 -2.25
CA ILE A 57 8.85 -4.72 -1.74
C ILE A 57 8.19 -5.66 -2.74
N LYS A 58 8.97 -6.66 -3.19
CA LYS A 58 8.48 -7.67 -4.10
C LYS A 58 7.66 -8.70 -3.36
N LEU A 59 6.47 -8.98 -3.85
CA LEU A 59 5.66 -10.10 -3.38
C LEU A 59 6.28 -11.41 -3.87
N ASP A 60 6.14 -12.46 -3.08
CA ASP A 60 6.72 -13.77 -3.37
C ASP A 60 5.63 -14.83 -3.53
N LYS A 61 6.05 -16.11 -3.57
CA LYS A 61 5.13 -17.22 -3.81
C LYS A 61 4.10 -17.46 -2.72
N ARG A 62 4.21 -16.77 -1.58
CA ARG A 62 3.24 -16.88 -0.48
C ARG A 62 1.94 -16.17 -0.79
N THR A 63 1.91 -15.34 -1.83
CA THR A 63 0.70 -14.64 -2.26
C THR A 63 0.35 -15.03 -3.69
N LYS A 64 -0.94 -14.98 -4.02
CA LYS A 64 -1.42 -15.13 -5.41
C LYS A 64 -1.11 -13.87 -6.20
N THR A 65 -1.21 -12.72 -5.57
CA THR A 65 -0.89 -11.43 -6.17
C THR A 65 0.60 -11.35 -6.41
N GLN A 66 0.98 -10.94 -7.60
CA GLN A 66 2.38 -10.78 -8.00
C GLN A 66 2.70 -9.32 -8.19
N GLY A 67 3.96 -8.97 -8.05
CA GLY A 67 4.43 -7.62 -8.32
C GLY A 67 5.15 -7.00 -7.13
N PHE A 68 5.24 -5.66 -7.17
CA PHE A 68 5.97 -4.86 -6.19
C PHE A 68 5.04 -3.94 -5.46
N ILE A 69 5.13 -3.91 -4.14
CA ILE A 69 4.38 -2.96 -3.32
C ILE A 69 5.11 -1.62 -3.39
N LEU A 70 4.42 -0.60 -3.91
CA LEU A 70 5.01 0.72 -4.13
C LEU A 70 4.83 1.58 -2.88
N THR A 71 5.72 1.40 -1.93
CA THR A 71 5.62 2.02 -0.60
C THR A 71 5.64 3.55 -0.65
N ASP A 72 6.35 4.12 -1.64
CA ASP A 72 6.47 5.57 -1.82
C ASP A 72 5.30 6.18 -2.60
N GLN A 73 4.31 5.37 -2.97
CA GLN A 73 3.07 5.85 -3.58
C GLN A 73 1.87 5.63 -2.67
N ALA A 74 2.09 5.60 -1.38
CA ALA A 74 1.01 5.46 -0.41
C ALA A 74 0.03 6.63 -0.54
N ARG A 75 -1.27 6.31 -0.51
CA ARG A 75 -2.34 7.31 -0.63
C ARG A 75 -3.42 7.05 0.40
N ILE A 76 -4.09 8.12 0.81
CA ILE A 76 -5.27 8.05 1.66
C ILE A 76 -6.49 8.16 0.75
N LEU A 77 -7.37 7.17 0.78
CA LEU A 77 -8.54 7.11 -0.09
C LEU A 77 -9.81 6.79 0.70
N ASP A 78 -10.93 7.28 0.18
CA ASP A 78 -12.25 6.86 0.62
C ASP A 78 -12.56 5.53 -0.08
N ILE A 79 -12.21 4.43 0.57
CA ILE A 79 -12.30 3.09 -0.01
C ILE A 79 -13.72 2.74 -0.46
N VAL A 80 -14.72 3.17 0.30
CA VAL A 80 -16.12 2.84 -0.02
C VAL A 80 -16.52 3.38 -1.39
N ALA A 81 -16.00 4.56 -1.74
CA ALA A 81 -16.29 5.19 -3.03
C ALA A 81 -15.70 4.44 -4.23
N TYR A 82 -14.74 3.56 -4.00
CA TYR A 82 -14.02 2.88 -5.08
C TYR A 82 -14.52 1.45 -5.37
N ASN A 83 -15.56 1.00 -4.69
CA ASN A 83 -16.15 -0.33 -4.94
C ASN A 83 -15.09 -1.44 -4.96
N TYR A 84 -14.34 -1.56 -3.87
CA TYR A 84 -13.23 -2.50 -3.77
C TYR A 84 -13.68 -3.96 -3.69
N GLU A 85 -12.77 -4.86 -4.08
CA GLU A 85 -12.95 -6.31 -3.93
C GLU A 85 -11.78 -6.89 -3.16
N PHE A 86 -12.07 -7.70 -2.15
CA PHE A 86 -11.02 -8.39 -1.39
C PHE A 86 -10.35 -9.46 -2.24
N ILE A 87 -9.03 -9.56 -2.18
CA ILE A 87 -8.26 -10.62 -2.84
C ILE A 87 -7.71 -11.62 -1.83
N GLU A 88 -6.84 -11.16 -0.92
CA GLU A 88 -6.15 -12.01 0.04
C GLU A 88 -5.47 -11.15 1.10
N ARG A 89 -4.93 -11.80 2.13
CA ARG A 89 -4.10 -11.13 3.13
C ARG A 89 -2.64 -11.47 2.89
N ILE A 90 -1.75 -10.49 3.08
CA ILE A 90 -0.32 -10.75 2.97
C ILE A 90 0.21 -11.39 4.24
N PRO A 91 1.35 -12.12 4.14
CA PRO A 91 2.07 -12.56 5.34
C PRO A 91 2.45 -11.38 6.22
N GLN A 92 2.36 -11.59 7.54
CA GLN A 92 2.66 -10.53 8.51
C GLN A 92 4.08 -9.97 8.36
N GLU A 93 5.02 -10.81 8.01
CA GLU A 93 6.41 -10.39 7.77
C GLU A 93 6.49 -9.32 6.68
N ILE A 94 5.76 -9.53 5.58
CA ILE A 94 5.75 -8.55 4.48
C ILE A 94 5.11 -7.26 4.95
N LEU A 95 4.00 -7.36 5.66
CA LEU A 95 3.31 -6.18 6.19
C LEU A 95 4.24 -5.36 7.08
N PHE A 96 4.98 -6.01 7.97
CA PHE A 96 5.91 -5.33 8.88
C PHE A 96 7.02 -4.63 8.09
N ASN A 97 7.56 -5.28 7.07
CA ASN A 97 8.58 -4.66 6.22
C ASN A 97 8.04 -3.40 5.52
N VAL A 98 6.81 -3.48 5.02
CA VAL A 98 6.19 -2.33 4.34
C VAL A 98 5.99 -1.17 5.31
N THR A 99 5.41 -1.43 6.48
CA THR A 99 5.13 -0.37 7.45
C THR A 99 6.42 0.22 8.02
N ASP A 100 7.47 -0.59 8.18
CA ASP A 100 8.78 -0.09 8.62
C ASP A 100 9.38 0.87 7.60
N ILE A 101 9.30 0.52 6.30
CA ILE A 101 9.81 1.40 5.24
C ILE A 101 9.04 2.72 5.22
N ILE A 102 7.70 2.66 5.26
CA ILE A 102 6.88 3.88 5.24
C ILE A 102 7.19 4.75 6.46
N SER A 103 7.38 4.15 7.62
CA SER A 103 7.74 4.88 8.85
C SER A 103 9.03 5.67 8.69
N GLU A 104 9.99 5.13 7.94
CA GLU A 104 11.24 5.84 7.67
C GLU A 104 11.02 7.17 6.95
N PHE A 105 9.99 7.23 6.09
CA PHE A 105 9.70 8.46 5.35
C PHE A 105 9.27 9.61 6.25
N PHE A 106 8.84 9.32 7.47
CA PHE A 106 8.33 10.30 8.42
C PHE A 106 9.30 10.62 9.56
N LYS A 107 10.51 10.06 9.52
CA LYS A 107 11.52 10.39 10.53
C LYS A 107 11.90 11.85 10.41
N ARG A 108 12.12 12.48 11.55
CA ARG A 108 12.59 13.88 11.59
C ARG A 108 14.03 13.95 11.11
N GLU A 109 14.38 15.06 10.47
CA GLU A 109 15.74 15.29 9.98
C GLU A 109 16.78 15.08 11.08
N ASN A 110 16.51 15.53 12.31
CA ASN A 110 17.42 15.38 13.44
C ASN A 110 17.74 13.91 13.75
N ASP A 111 16.75 13.03 13.57
CA ASP A 111 16.88 11.62 13.86
C ASP A 111 17.67 10.88 12.79
N LEU A 112 17.82 11.50 11.60
CA LEU A 112 18.59 10.93 10.50
C LEU A 112 20.09 11.31 10.56
N GLY A 113 20.48 12.14 11.50
CA GLY A 113 21.88 12.57 11.65
C GLY A 113 22.37 13.48 10.53
N ALA A 114 21.47 14.06 9.79
CA ALA A 114 21.82 14.95 8.66
C ALA A 114 21.99 16.39 9.09
#